data_b06168157c39693e9f78cd1cc1b0a797
#
_entry.id   b06168157c39693e9f78cd1cc1b0a797
#
_cell.length_a   1.000
_cell.length_b   1.000
_cell.length_c   1.000
_cell.angle_alpha   90.00
_cell.angle_beta   90.00
_cell.angle_gamma   90.00
#
_symmetry.space_group_name_H-M   'P 1'
#
loop_
_entity.id
_entity.type
_entity.pdbx_description
1 polymer ?
#
loop_
_entity_poly.entity_id
_entity_poly.type
_entity_poly.pdbx_seq_one_letter_code
_entity_poly.pdbx_strand_id
1 'polypeptide(L)'
;MIRLIAHRGLMYGPNKEIENSTVQIHYALEHNFDVEIDVWYHNWRGTKTTWWLGHDMPTYEIDVEWLKNLPQDRVWYHAKDIETLAQLSRETWPVHYFAHENDPVVITSSKYLWTFPGKQLTDRSIMVLPEVSGMAHIEMFARTVKGVCSDYVVEIINKINR
;
A
#
# COMPACT_ATOMS: atom_id res chain seq x y z
N MET A 1 -2.01 -18.63 -0.03
CA MET A 1 -2.87 -17.72 -0.85
C MET A 1 -2.06 -16.46 -1.11
N ILE A 2 -2.06 -15.93 -2.33
CA ILE A 2 -1.40 -14.68 -2.69
C ILE A 2 -2.16 -13.49 -2.07
N ARG A 3 -1.44 -12.47 -1.60
CA ARG A 3 -2.06 -11.20 -1.19
C ARG A 3 -2.29 -10.31 -2.41
N LEU A 4 -3.47 -9.75 -2.51
CA LEU A 4 -3.82 -8.76 -3.51
C LEU A 4 -4.05 -7.43 -2.80
N ILE A 5 -3.20 -6.45 -3.08
CA ILE A 5 -3.10 -5.18 -2.37
C ILE A 5 -3.52 -4.07 -3.31
N ALA A 6 -4.62 -3.40 -3.01
CA ALA A 6 -5.09 -2.23 -3.74
C ALA A 6 -4.15 -1.04 -3.43
N HIS A 7 -3.35 -0.63 -4.41
CA HIS A 7 -2.44 0.50 -4.31
C HIS A 7 -3.24 1.79 -4.10
N ARG A 8 -3.02 2.50 -2.99
CA ARG A 8 -3.81 3.67 -2.56
C ARG A 8 -5.32 3.42 -2.49
N GLY A 9 -5.71 2.14 -2.28
CA GLY A 9 -7.10 1.72 -2.31
C GLY A 9 -7.70 1.54 -3.70
N LEU A 10 -6.96 1.78 -4.79
CA LEU A 10 -7.45 1.70 -6.17
C LEU A 10 -7.63 0.25 -6.63
N MET A 11 -8.69 -0.03 -7.40
CA MET A 11 -9.02 -1.39 -7.82
C MET A 11 -9.19 -1.55 -9.33
N TYR A 12 -9.54 -0.47 -10.03
CA TYR A 12 -9.94 -0.47 -11.45
C TYR A 12 -9.07 0.42 -12.33
N GLY A 13 -7.95 0.91 -11.82
CA GLY A 13 -6.98 1.77 -12.49
C GLY A 13 -6.70 3.07 -11.75
N PRO A 14 -5.68 3.84 -12.19
CA PRO A 14 -5.28 5.08 -11.54
C PRO A 14 -6.41 6.11 -11.52
N ASN A 15 -6.64 6.72 -10.36
CA ASN A 15 -7.56 7.84 -10.21
C ASN A 15 -7.11 8.76 -9.06
N LYS A 16 -6.51 9.90 -9.43
CA LYS A 16 -5.96 10.87 -8.47
C LYS A 16 -7.01 11.57 -7.60
N GLU A 17 -8.27 11.56 -8.02
CA GLU A 17 -9.35 12.24 -7.27
C GLU A 17 -9.81 11.43 -6.06
N ILE A 18 -9.62 10.10 -6.09
CA ILE A 18 -10.10 9.19 -5.05
C ILE A 18 -8.99 8.41 -4.35
N GLU A 19 -7.77 8.38 -4.92
CA GLU A 19 -6.64 7.66 -4.31
C GLU A 19 -6.40 8.13 -2.87
N ASN A 20 -6.05 7.21 -1.97
CA ASN A 20 -5.85 7.49 -0.55
C ASN A 20 -7.08 8.06 0.21
N SER A 21 -8.25 8.15 -0.40
CA SER A 21 -9.44 8.58 0.35
C SER A 21 -9.93 7.48 1.29
N THR A 22 -10.46 7.86 2.44
CA THR A 22 -11.00 6.91 3.43
C THR A 22 -12.11 6.04 2.84
N VAL A 23 -12.93 6.60 1.96
CA VAL A 23 -14.02 5.88 1.27
C VAL A 23 -13.45 4.79 0.36
N GLN A 24 -12.43 5.11 -0.42
CA GLN A 24 -11.82 4.15 -1.35
C GLN A 24 -11.07 3.04 -0.62
N ILE A 25 -10.40 3.37 0.49
CA ILE A 25 -9.71 2.40 1.34
C ILE A 25 -10.72 1.39 1.93
N HIS A 26 -11.83 1.87 2.50
CA HIS A 26 -12.89 1.00 3.01
C HIS A 26 -13.50 0.14 1.91
N TYR A 27 -13.77 0.73 0.75
CA TYR A 27 -14.32 0.02 -0.40
C TYR A 27 -13.44 -1.16 -0.82
N ALA A 28 -12.12 -0.98 -0.92
CA ALA A 28 -11.20 -2.07 -1.25
C ALA A 28 -11.18 -3.16 -0.16
N LEU A 29 -11.16 -2.78 1.11
CA LEU A 29 -11.19 -3.72 2.24
C LEU A 29 -12.49 -4.54 2.27
N GLU A 30 -13.65 -3.94 1.99
CA GLU A 30 -14.95 -4.62 1.89
C GLU A 30 -14.99 -5.62 0.73
N HIS A 31 -14.23 -5.37 -0.34
CA HIS A 31 -14.07 -6.29 -1.47
C HIS A 31 -12.98 -7.35 -1.26
N ASN A 32 -12.51 -7.53 -0.02
CA ASN A 32 -11.50 -8.51 0.39
C ASN A 32 -10.11 -8.30 -0.22
N PHE A 33 -9.77 -7.09 -0.64
CA PHE A 33 -8.40 -6.72 -0.97
C PHE A 33 -7.68 -6.14 0.25
N ASP A 34 -6.39 -6.41 0.39
CA ASP A 34 -5.53 -5.62 1.25
C ASP A 34 -5.41 -4.21 0.65
N VAL A 35 -4.94 -3.24 1.41
CA VAL A 35 -4.72 -1.87 0.91
C VAL A 35 -3.33 -1.37 1.26
N GLU A 36 -2.70 -0.71 0.32
CA GLU A 36 -1.56 0.16 0.59
C GLU A 36 -2.05 1.59 0.67
N ILE A 37 -1.52 2.36 1.64
CA ILE A 37 -1.89 3.75 1.88
C ILE A 37 -0.67 4.61 2.16
N ASP A 38 -0.62 5.78 1.53
CA ASP A 38 0.42 6.78 1.78
C ASP A 38 0.06 7.61 3.01
N VAL A 39 0.92 7.62 4.02
CA VAL A 39 0.66 8.29 5.29
C VAL A 39 1.72 9.34 5.62
N TRP A 40 1.26 10.40 6.31
CA TRP A 40 2.06 11.47 6.85
C TRP A 40 1.69 11.71 8.31
N TYR A 41 2.67 12.09 9.13
CA TYR A 41 2.47 12.52 10.52
C TYR A 41 3.03 13.91 10.70
N HIS A 42 2.19 14.93 10.49
CA HIS A 42 2.61 16.31 10.39
C HIS A 42 1.65 17.31 11.04
N ASN A 43 2.21 18.45 11.43
CA ASN A 43 1.46 19.66 11.78
C ASN A 43 1.23 20.51 10.52
N TRP A 44 0.51 19.98 9.53
CA TRP A 44 0.35 20.63 8.24
C TRP A 44 -0.47 21.93 8.29
N ARG A 45 -1.43 22.01 9.20
CA ARG A 45 -2.29 23.20 9.39
C ARG A 45 -1.85 24.13 10.53
N GLY A 46 -0.70 23.90 11.15
CA GLY A 46 -0.15 24.78 12.18
C GLY A 46 -0.83 24.71 13.55
N THR A 47 -1.74 23.77 13.78
CA THR A 47 -2.47 23.62 15.05
C THR A 47 -1.92 22.52 15.95
N LYS A 48 -1.81 21.31 15.43
CA LYS A 48 -1.26 20.14 16.10
C LYS A 48 -0.69 19.15 15.07
N THR A 49 0.24 18.31 15.50
CA THR A 49 0.68 17.18 14.72
C THR A 49 -0.42 16.13 14.67
N THR A 50 -0.78 15.70 13.48
CA THR A 50 -1.84 14.70 13.25
C THR A 50 -1.50 13.84 12.03
N TRP A 51 -2.30 12.80 11.78
CA TRP A 51 -2.15 11.90 10.67
C TRP A 51 -2.88 12.42 9.42
N TRP A 52 -2.30 12.15 8.27
CA TRP A 52 -2.85 12.51 6.96
C TRP A 52 -2.64 11.37 5.98
N LEU A 53 -3.52 11.29 4.99
CA LEU A 53 -3.36 10.45 3.79
C LEU A 53 -3.08 11.32 2.57
N GLY A 54 -2.32 10.77 1.61
CA GLY A 54 -2.05 11.43 0.33
C GLY A 54 -0.66 11.12 -0.20
N HIS A 55 -0.53 10.97 -1.53
CA HIS A 55 0.72 10.56 -2.14
C HIS A 55 1.74 11.72 -2.27
N ASP A 56 1.37 12.78 -2.97
CA ASP A 56 2.28 13.89 -3.28
C ASP A 56 2.35 14.91 -2.13
N MET A 57 1.27 15.01 -1.36
CA MET A 57 1.12 15.89 -0.20
C MET A 57 0.04 15.37 0.74
N PRO A 58 0.05 15.80 2.03
CA PRO A 58 -1.05 15.57 2.95
C PRO A 58 -2.37 16.12 2.39
N THR A 59 -3.32 15.24 2.11
CA THR A 59 -4.59 15.59 1.44
C THR A 59 -5.78 15.43 2.37
N TYR A 60 -5.88 14.26 3.03
CA TYR A 60 -7.00 13.92 3.91
C TYR A 60 -6.51 13.85 5.35
N GLU A 61 -6.96 14.78 6.20
CA GLU A 61 -6.71 14.70 7.64
C GLU A 61 -7.53 13.56 8.24
N ILE A 62 -6.89 12.73 9.06
CA ILE A 62 -7.53 11.58 9.69
C ILE A 62 -7.22 11.51 11.18
N ASP A 63 -8.15 10.95 11.95
CA ASP A 63 -7.93 10.62 13.34
C ASP A 63 -7.09 9.33 13.46
N VAL A 64 -6.20 9.27 14.44
CA VAL A 64 -5.40 8.08 14.73
C VAL A 64 -6.27 6.86 15.06
N GLU A 65 -7.42 7.06 15.70
CA GLU A 65 -8.36 5.97 15.99
C GLU A 65 -8.96 5.37 14.72
N TRP A 66 -9.14 6.18 13.68
CA TRP A 66 -9.55 5.64 12.37
C TRP A 66 -8.48 4.68 11.82
N LEU A 67 -7.19 5.05 11.88
CA LEU A 67 -6.09 4.15 11.47
C LEU A 67 -6.06 2.87 12.30
N LYS A 68 -6.16 2.98 13.63
CA LYS A 68 -6.13 1.84 14.56
C LYS A 68 -7.28 0.85 14.35
N ASN A 69 -8.44 1.35 13.92
CA ASN A 69 -9.62 0.51 13.66
C ASN A 69 -9.61 -0.20 12.30
N LEU A 70 -8.63 0.08 11.43
CA LEU A 70 -8.45 -0.68 10.21
C LEU A 70 -7.94 -2.11 10.53
N PRO A 71 -8.21 -3.11 9.67
CA PRO A 71 -7.66 -4.46 9.84
C PRO A 71 -6.14 -4.46 9.59
N GLN A 72 -5.35 -4.37 10.66
CA GLN A 72 -3.92 -4.08 10.63
C GLN A 72 -3.08 -5.11 9.86
N ASP A 73 -3.54 -6.33 9.76
CA ASP A 73 -2.93 -7.41 8.96
C ASP A 73 -3.19 -7.29 7.45
N ARG A 74 -4.04 -6.33 7.06
CA ARG A 74 -4.44 -6.07 5.67
C ARG A 74 -4.08 -4.66 5.19
N VAL A 75 -3.49 -3.82 6.05
CA VAL A 75 -3.10 -2.44 5.70
C VAL A 75 -1.58 -2.32 5.65
N TRP A 76 -1.09 -1.74 4.56
CA TRP A 76 0.31 -1.51 4.26
C TRP A 76 0.59 0.00 4.26
N TYR A 77 1.24 0.47 5.31
CA TYR A 77 1.51 1.90 5.52
C TYR A 77 2.81 2.31 4.84
N HIS A 78 2.71 3.12 3.79
CA HIS A 78 3.85 3.77 3.16
C HIS A 78 4.09 5.12 3.84
N ALA A 79 5.12 5.19 4.67
CA ALA A 79 5.55 6.45 5.27
C ALA A 79 6.17 7.36 4.21
N LYS A 80 5.65 8.58 4.09
CA LYS A 80 6.10 9.52 3.05
C LYS A 80 7.31 10.35 3.44
N ASP A 81 7.73 10.27 4.70
CA ASP A 81 8.95 10.90 5.20
C ASP A 81 9.50 10.17 6.44
N ILE A 82 10.66 10.63 6.90
CA ILE A 82 11.38 10.02 8.02
C ILE A 82 10.67 10.22 9.36
N GLU A 83 9.99 11.35 9.57
CA GLU A 83 9.24 11.63 10.78
C GLU A 83 8.04 10.69 10.90
N THR A 84 7.33 10.46 9.81
CA THR A 84 6.22 9.51 9.73
C THR A 84 6.70 8.08 9.95
N LEU A 85 7.82 7.68 9.33
CA LEU A 85 8.41 6.36 9.56
C LEU A 85 8.82 6.16 11.02
N ALA A 86 9.44 7.17 11.63
CA ALA A 86 9.82 7.14 13.02
C ALA A 86 8.60 7.04 13.94
N GLN A 87 7.50 7.72 13.62
CA GLN A 87 6.26 7.61 14.37
C GLN A 87 5.63 6.22 14.23
N LEU A 88 5.48 5.69 13.02
CA LEU A 88 4.98 4.33 12.79
C LEU A 88 5.78 3.29 13.55
N SER A 89 7.11 3.45 13.63
CA SER A 89 7.98 2.51 14.36
C SER A 89 7.80 2.53 15.88
N ARG A 90 7.22 3.58 16.45
CA ARG A 90 6.91 3.71 17.88
C ARG A 90 5.52 3.18 18.22
N GLU A 91 4.64 3.11 17.23
CA GLU A 91 3.28 2.62 17.41
C GLU A 91 3.27 1.09 17.53
N THR A 92 2.29 0.56 18.24
CA THR A 92 2.14 -0.89 18.45
C THR A 92 1.10 -1.54 17.53
N TRP A 93 0.33 -0.72 16.79
CA TRP A 93 -0.77 -1.19 15.97
C TRP A 93 -0.40 -1.49 14.50
N PRO A 94 0.52 -0.77 13.82
CA PRO A 94 0.78 -1.07 12.41
C PRO A 94 1.61 -2.36 12.26
N VAL A 95 1.08 -3.31 11.50
CA VAL A 95 1.77 -4.58 11.21
C VAL A 95 2.71 -4.43 10.02
N HIS A 96 2.23 -3.81 8.93
CA HIS A 96 3.00 -3.63 7.70
C HIS A 96 3.26 -2.16 7.46
N TYR A 97 4.51 -1.71 7.61
CA TYR A 97 4.91 -0.36 7.23
C TYR A 97 6.30 -0.36 6.60
N PHE A 98 6.56 0.65 5.80
CA PHE A 98 7.82 0.86 5.10
C PHE A 98 7.94 2.31 4.64
N ALA A 99 9.14 2.70 4.22
CA ALA A 99 9.41 3.92 3.47
C ALA A 99 10.31 3.58 2.30
N HIS A 100 10.20 4.33 1.21
CA HIS A 100 11.11 4.24 0.08
C HIS A 100 11.14 5.56 -0.70
N GLU A 101 12.25 5.81 -1.38
CA GLU A 101 12.39 6.92 -2.33
C GLU A 101 12.70 6.39 -3.73
N ASN A 102 13.91 5.86 -3.95
CA ASN A 102 14.38 5.39 -5.25
C ASN A 102 14.94 3.97 -5.21
N ASP A 103 14.71 3.26 -4.12
CA ASP A 103 15.25 1.92 -3.92
C ASP A 103 14.54 0.89 -4.81
N PRO A 104 15.28 -0.05 -5.42
CA PRO A 104 14.68 -1.11 -6.24
C PRO A 104 13.84 -2.09 -5.41
N VAL A 105 14.17 -2.22 -4.13
CA VAL A 105 13.46 -3.06 -3.16
C VAL A 105 13.70 -2.52 -1.75
N VAL A 106 12.66 -2.54 -0.92
CA VAL A 106 12.78 -2.24 0.51
C VAL A 106 12.19 -3.38 1.33
N ILE A 107 12.72 -3.59 2.54
CA ILE A 107 12.15 -4.55 3.49
C ILE A 107 11.09 -3.85 4.33
N THR A 108 9.89 -4.42 4.40
CA THR A 108 8.82 -3.93 5.28
C THR A 108 9.05 -4.35 6.73
N SER A 109 8.39 -3.70 7.70
CA SER A 109 8.39 -4.06 9.12
C SER A 109 8.07 -5.55 9.35
N SER A 110 7.19 -6.11 8.55
CA SER A 110 6.78 -7.52 8.56
C SER A 110 7.68 -8.45 7.73
N LYS A 111 8.83 -7.97 7.28
CA LYS A 111 9.88 -8.71 6.56
C LYS A 111 9.46 -9.22 5.17
N TYR A 112 8.51 -8.58 4.50
CA TYR A 112 8.27 -8.75 3.07
C TYR A 112 9.19 -7.82 2.27
N LEU A 113 9.46 -8.18 1.02
CA LEU A 113 10.25 -7.38 0.11
C LEU A 113 9.31 -6.60 -0.82
N TRP A 114 9.16 -5.31 -0.57
CA TRP A 114 8.40 -4.40 -1.42
C TRP A 114 9.22 -4.11 -2.66
N THR A 115 8.92 -4.81 -3.77
CA THR A 115 9.78 -4.91 -4.97
C THR A 115 9.18 -4.13 -6.12
N PHE A 116 9.91 -3.12 -6.57
CA PHE A 116 9.47 -2.18 -7.61
C PHE A 116 9.45 -2.78 -9.01
N PRO A 117 8.71 -2.16 -9.98
CA PRO A 117 8.53 -2.70 -11.32
C PRO A 117 9.84 -3.06 -12.03
N GLY A 118 9.87 -4.22 -12.69
CA GLY A 118 11.03 -4.69 -13.46
C GLY A 118 12.22 -5.16 -12.63
N LYS A 119 12.09 -5.27 -11.30
CA LYS A 119 13.16 -5.74 -10.42
C LYS A 119 13.02 -7.24 -10.14
N GLN A 120 14.12 -7.85 -9.68
CA GLN A 120 14.16 -9.28 -9.37
C GLN A 120 13.18 -9.63 -8.24
N LEU A 121 12.34 -10.63 -8.47
CA LEU A 121 11.34 -11.12 -7.53
C LEU A 121 11.84 -12.37 -6.79
N THR A 122 11.32 -12.58 -5.59
CA THR A 122 11.53 -13.78 -4.76
C THR A 122 10.19 -14.25 -4.18
N ASP A 123 10.19 -15.37 -3.51
CA ASP A 123 9.02 -15.90 -2.80
C ASP A 123 8.59 -15.05 -1.58
N ARG A 124 9.36 -14.02 -1.23
CA ARG A 124 9.03 -13.03 -0.19
C ARG A 124 8.61 -11.68 -0.75
N SER A 125 8.62 -11.51 -2.07
CA SER A 125 8.30 -10.24 -2.72
C SER A 125 6.81 -9.94 -2.68
N ILE A 126 6.49 -8.66 -2.44
CA ILE A 126 5.29 -8.01 -2.92
C ILE A 126 5.68 -7.32 -4.23
N MET A 127 5.12 -7.78 -5.33
CA MET A 127 5.34 -7.23 -6.66
C MET A 127 4.53 -5.95 -6.81
N VAL A 128 5.19 -4.82 -6.98
CA VAL A 128 4.54 -3.50 -7.01
C VAL A 128 4.32 -3.05 -8.44
N LEU A 129 3.12 -2.53 -8.73
CA LEU A 129 2.72 -1.91 -10.00
C LEU A 129 3.17 -2.71 -11.24
N PRO A 130 2.80 -4.01 -11.35
CA PRO A 130 3.18 -4.82 -12.49
C PRO A 130 2.73 -4.23 -13.82
N GLU A 131 1.67 -3.44 -13.84
CA GLU A 131 1.15 -2.73 -15.00
C GLU A 131 2.17 -1.79 -15.66
N VAL A 132 3.10 -1.22 -14.89
CA VAL A 132 4.16 -0.32 -15.40
C VAL A 132 5.17 -1.07 -16.27
N SER A 133 5.43 -2.33 -15.96
CA SER A 133 6.32 -3.21 -16.76
C SER A 133 5.56 -4.15 -17.72
N GLY A 134 4.24 -3.98 -17.79
CA GLY A 134 3.34 -4.85 -18.56
C GLY A 134 2.85 -6.05 -17.76
N MET A 135 1.54 -6.30 -17.79
CA MET A 135 0.90 -7.42 -17.07
C MET A 135 0.95 -8.74 -17.82
N ALA A 136 1.84 -8.87 -18.82
CA ALA A 136 2.02 -10.13 -19.50
C ALA A 136 2.52 -11.20 -18.51
N HIS A 137 1.83 -12.33 -18.49
CA HIS A 137 2.17 -13.47 -17.62
C HIS A 137 2.10 -13.19 -16.11
N ILE A 138 1.29 -12.21 -15.66
CA ILE A 138 1.10 -11.91 -14.24
C ILE A 138 0.69 -13.15 -13.43
N GLU A 139 -0.08 -14.06 -14.01
CA GLU A 139 -0.50 -15.33 -13.42
C GLU A 139 0.69 -16.26 -13.08
N MET A 140 1.78 -16.20 -13.85
CA MET A 140 3.00 -16.96 -13.56
C MET A 140 3.76 -16.35 -12.37
N PHE A 141 3.94 -15.04 -12.38
CA PHE A 141 4.62 -14.32 -11.29
C PHE A 141 3.84 -14.39 -9.98
N ALA A 142 2.52 -14.28 -10.04
CA ALA A 142 1.65 -14.37 -8.88
C ALA A 142 1.78 -15.70 -8.11
N ARG A 143 2.21 -16.78 -8.76
CA ARG A 143 2.47 -18.07 -8.11
C ARG A 143 3.82 -18.13 -7.39
N THR A 144 4.73 -17.21 -7.68
CA THR A 144 6.11 -17.20 -7.15
C THR A 144 6.36 -16.13 -6.11
N VAL A 145 5.44 -15.17 -5.94
CA VAL A 145 5.54 -14.06 -4.99
C VAL A 145 4.54 -14.19 -3.85
N LYS A 146 4.73 -13.39 -2.81
CA LYS A 146 3.83 -13.34 -1.64
C LYS A 146 2.58 -12.51 -1.89
N GLY A 147 2.69 -11.48 -2.72
CA GLY A 147 1.57 -10.60 -3.05
C GLY A 147 1.85 -9.72 -4.26
N VAL A 148 0.80 -9.05 -4.71
CA VAL A 148 0.83 -8.04 -5.77
C VAL A 148 0.14 -6.79 -5.27
N CYS A 149 0.80 -5.64 -5.40
CA CYS A 149 0.24 -4.32 -5.16
C CYS A 149 0.04 -3.60 -6.50
N SER A 150 -1.20 -3.22 -6.80
CA SER A 150 -1.56 -2.68 -8.12
C SER A 150 -2.78 -1.77 -8.05
N ASP A 151 -2.88 -0.83 -9.01
CA ASP A 151 -4.09 -0.05 -9.25
C ASP A 151 -5.22 -0.88 -9.90
N TYR A 152 -4.91 -2.08 -10.41
CA TYR A 152 -5.81 -2.95 -11.20
C TYR A 152 -6.04 -4.31 -10.53
N VAL A 153 -6.15 -4.38 -9.20
CA VAL A 153 -6.26 -5.67 -8.48
C VAL A 153 -7.43 -6.53 -8.93
N VAL A 154 -8.54 -5.94 -9.40
CA VAL A 154 -9.68 -6.68 -9.95
C VAL A 154 -9.34 -7.35 -11.28
N GLU A 155 -8.57 -6.71 -12.14
CA GLU A 155 -8.09 -7.34 -13.37
C GLU A 155 -7.11 -8.48 -13.07
N ILE A 156 -6.22 -8.26 -12.10
CA ILE A 156 -5.21 -9.25 -11.70
C ILE A 156 -5.86 -10.50 -11.14
N ILE A 157 -6.83 -10.38 -10.22
CA ILE A 157 -7.50 -11.57 -9.67
C ILE A 157 -8.24 -12.35 -10.75
N ASN A 158 -8.84 -11.67 -11.73
CA ASN A 158 -9.51 -12.31 -12.85
C ASN A 158 -8.54 -13.08 -13.77
N LYS A 159 -7.29 -12.61 -13.90
CA LYS A 159 -6.24 -13.32 -14.67
C LYS A 159 -5.69 -14.52 -13.91
N ILE A 160 -5.52 -14.41 -12.60
CA ILE A 160 -4.98 -15.49 -11.76
C ILE A 160 -5.97 -16.66 -11.62
N ASN A 161 -7.27 -16.40 -11.65
CA ASN A 161 -8.33 -17.39 -11.47
C ASN A 161 -8.77 -18.08 -12.78
N ARG A 162 -8.17 -17.73 -13.92
CA ARG A 162 -8.36 -18.40 -15.22
C ARG A 162 -7.39 -19.56 -15.38
#